data_9bc94516509055f3408ecd65b97af16b
#
_entry.id   9bc94516509055f3408ecd65b97af16b
#
_cell.length_a   1.000
_cell.length_b   1.000
_cell.length_c   1.000
_cell.angle_alpha   90.00
_cell.angle_beta   90.00
_cell.angle_gamma   90.00
#
_symmetry.space_group_name_H-M   'P 1'
#
loop_
_entity.id
_entity.type
_entity.pdbx_description
1 polymer ?
#
loop_
_entity_poly.entity_id
_entity_poly.type
_entity_poly.pdbx_seq_one_letter_code
_entity_poly.pdbx_strand_id
1 'polypeptide(L)'
;MNKYSLKFRVFKAIMKLLRDIIGYLLGLVLFVGLMPTLMWLASGRPAFWSEVAAKDVAAWGVMLCGLLLSIWTIIYMKLRGKGNPMDAFGHEVAPRTQHLMTDGPYRLNRNPMLTGTLIYLIGFALWLWTWQAVVVWLLFFAIMFAQVLSEERLLHRDFVNEYDAYCRHTRRF
;
A
#
# COMPACT_ATOMS: atom_id res chain seq x y z
N MET A 1 -7.26 35.01 22.48
CA MET A 1 -6.72 34.01 21.56
C MET A 1 -6.12 34.77 20.37
N ASN A 2 -4.80 34.69 20.17
CA ASN A 2 -4.07 35.60 19.28
C ASN A 2 -4.33 35.19 17.79
N LYS A 3 -4.75 36.16 16.95
CA LYS A 3 -5.08 36.02 15.51
C LYS A 3 -3.95 35.33 14.69
N TYR A 4 -2.71 35.55 15.11
CA TYR A 4 -1.51 34.92 14.50
C TYR A 4 -1.40 33.41 14.81
N SER A 5 -1.79 32.99 16.02
CA SER A 5 -1.82 31.58 16.41
C SER A 5 -2.85 30.77 15.59
N LEU A 6 -4.01 31.38 15.30
CA LEU A 6 -5.04 30.74 14.48
C LEU A 6 -4.60 30.58 13.03
N LYS A 7 -4.04 31.63 12.41
CA LYS A 7 -3.51 31.56 11.03
C LYS A 7 -2.43 30.48 10.89
N PHE A 8 -1.52 30.37 11.86
CA PHE A 8 -0.46 29.37 11.85
C PHE A 8 -1.00 27.94 11.97
N ARG A 9 -2.02 27.71 12.81
CA ARG A 9 -2.69 26.40 12.94
C ARG A 9 -3.41 26.00 11.65
N VAL A 10 -4.13 26.94 11.02
CA VAL A 10 -4.81 26.70 9.74
C VAL A 10 -3.81 26.40 8.65
N PHE A 11 -2.71 27.15 8.55
CA PHE A 11 -1.64 26.87 7.58
C PHE A 11 -1.03 25.47 7.75
N LYS A 12 -0.70 25.06 8.99
CA LYS A 12 -0.21 23.70 9.28
C LYS A 12 -1.22 22.61 8.88
N ALA A 13 -2.51 22.83 9.13
CA ALA A 13 -3.56 21.87 8.76
C ALA A 13 -3.68 21.74 7.23
N ILE A 14 -3.63 22.83 6.48
CA ILE A 14 -3.67 22.84 5.02
C ILE A 14 -2.43 22.13 4.46
N MET A 15 -1.23 22.41 4.96
CA MET A 15 0.00 21.77 4.52
C MET A 15 -0.01 20.26 4.79
N LYS A 16 -0.56 19.84 5.93
CA LYS A 16 -0.75 18.42 6.24
C LYS A 16 -1.71 17.78 5.24
N LEU A 17 -2.86 18.40 4.99
CA LEU A 17 -3.87 17.89 4.04
C LEU A 17 -3.31 17.76 2.62
N LEU A 18 -2.59 18.78 2.15
CA LEU A 18 -1.94 18.75 0.82
C LEU A 18 -0.94 17.60 0.70
N ARG A 19 -0.09 17.41 1.72
CA ARG A 19 0.88 16.31 1.74
C ARG A 19 0.20 14.95 1.75
N ASP A 20 -0.89 14.79 2.51
CA ASP A 20 -1.69 13.55 2.54
C ASP A 20 -2.30 13.26 1.16
N ILE A 21 -2.89 14.27 0.50
CA ILE A 21 -3.48 14.14 -0.84
C ILE A 21 -2.40 13.74 -1.86
N ILE A 22 -1.24 14.41 -1.85
CA ILE A 22 -0.13 14.11 -2.76
C ILE A 22 0.34 12.67 -2.55
N GLY A 23 0.49 12.22 -1.28
CA GLY A 23 0.86 10.85 -0.96
C GLY A 23 -0.11 9.81 -1.50
N TYR A 24 -1.42 10.00 -1.30
CA TYR A 24 -2.43 9.08 -1.84
C TYR A 24 -2.48 9.08 -3.36
N LEU A 25 -2.36 10.24 -4.01
CA LEU A 25 -2.30 10.35 -5.47
C LEU A 25 -1.07 9.64 -6.02
N LEU A 26 0.09 9.82 -5.39
CA LEU A 26 1.32 9.13 -5.78
C LEU A 26 1.17 7.62 -5.67
N GLY A 27 0.63 7.12 -4.55
CA GLY A 27 0.34 5.70 -4.37
C GLY A 27 -0.64 5.14 -5.40
N LEU A 28 -1.72 5.88 -5.69
CA LEU A 28 -2.68 5.50 -6.74
C LEU A 28 -2.01 5.41 -8.11
N VAL A 29 -1.23 6.44 -8.48
CA VAL A 29 -0.52 6.48 -9.77
C VAL A 29 0.50 5.34 -9.88
N LEU A 30 1.27 5.07 -8.83
CA LEU A 30 2.29 4.02 -8.84
C LEU A 30 1.67 2.62 -8.86
N PHE A 31 0.74 2.32 -7.96
CA PHE A 31 0.28 0.96 -7.74
C PHE A 31 -0.91 0.56 -8.61
N VAL A 32 -1.80 1.49 -8.93
CA VAL A 32 -2.99 1.22 -9.75
C VAL A 32 -2.80 1.66 -11.20
N GLY A 33 -1.93 2.64 -11.47
CA GLY A 33 -1.62 3.13 -12.81
C GLY A 33 -0.35 2.50 -13.39
N LEU A 34 0.81 2.87 -12.85
CA LEU A 34 2.12 2.56 -13.43
C LEU A 34 2.40 1.05 -13.47
N MET A 35 2.20 0.33 -12.35
CA MET A 35 2.52 -1.09 -12.28
C MET A 35 1.68 -1.95 -13.25
N PRO A 36 0.34 -1.84 -13.30
CA PRO A 36 -0.45 -2.50 -14.32
C PRO A 36 -0.04 -2.13 -15.75
N THR A 37 0.26 -0.85 -16.01
CA THR A 37 0.73 -0.41 -17.31
C THR A 37 2.04 -1.07 -17.71
N LEU A 38 3.02 -1.16 -16.79
CA LEU A 38 4.28 -1.86 -17.05
C LEU A 38 4.06 -3.36 -17.34
N MET A 39 3.19 -4.01 -16.58
CA MET A 39 2.82 -5.41 -16.81
C MET A 39 2.18 -5.59 -18.18
N TRP A 40 1.25 -4.72 -18.56
CA TRP A 40 0.58 -4.75 -19.87
C TRP A 40 1.56 -4.50 -21.03
N LEU A 41 2.45 -3.50 -20.91
CA LEU A 41 3.47 -3.22 -21.90
C LEU A 41 4.45 -4.40 -22.08
N ALA A 42 4.93 -4.96 -20.98
CA ALA A 42 5.82 -6.12 -20.98
C ALA A 42 5.16 -7.36 -21.60
N SER A 43 3.83 -7.49 -21.46
CA SER A 43 3.03 -8.58 -22.02
C SER A 43 2.70 -8.44 -23.51
N GLY A 44 3.28 -7.45 -24.21
CA GLY A 44 3.05 -7.24 -25.65
C GLY A 44 1.74 -6.51 -25.97
N ARG A 45 1.17 -5.78 -25.00
CA ARG A 45 -0.06 -4.96 -25.15
C ARG A 45 -1.27 -5.76 -25.64
N PRO A 46 -1.68 -6.83 -24.94
CA PRO A 46 -2.86 -7.60 -25.32
C PRO A 46 -4.11 -6.69 -25.38
N ALA A 47 -5.08 -7.04 -26.23
CA ALA A 47 -6.31 -6.30 -26.33
C ALA A 47 -7.09 -6.33 -25.01
N PHE A 48 -7.55 -5.18 -24.52
CA PHE A 48 -8.36 -5.07 -23.31
C PHE A 48 -9.76 -5.68 -23.47
N TRP A 49 -10.27 -5.70 -24.71
CA TRP A 49 -11.64 -6.09 -25.07
C TRP A 49 -11.58 -7.37 -25.93
N SER A 50 -11.12 -8.45 -25.33
CA SER A 50 -11.31 -9.81 -25.88
C SER A 50 -12.61 -10.41 -25.34
N GLU A 51 -13.03 -11.53 -25.90
CA GLU A 51 -14.15 -12.29 -25.33
C GLU A 51 -13.87 -12.64 -23.86
N VAL A 52 -14.82 -12.27 -22.98
CA VAL A 52 -14.67 -12.48 -21.53
C VAL A 52 -14.72 -13.98 -21.22
N ALA A 53 -13.60 -14.54 -20.84
CA ALA A 53 -13.52 -15.92 -20.39
C ALA A 53 -13.76 -16.03 -18.88
N ALA A 54 -14.13 -17.21 -18.40
CA ALA A 54 -14.32 -17.46 -16.97
C ALA A 54 -13.08 -17.10 -16.13
N LYS A 55 -11.86 -17.26 -16.69
CA LYS A 55 -10.60 -16.82 -16.07
C LYS A 55 -10.55 -15.32 -15.79
N ASP A 56 -11.15 -14.50 -16.68
CA ASP A 56 -11.13 -13.03 -16.55
C ASP A 56 -12.01 -12.59 -15.39
N VAL A 57 -13.16 -13.24 -15.22
CA VAL A 57 -14.06 -12.99 -14.07
C VAL A 57 -13.34 -13.34 -12.76
N ALA A 58 -12.64 -14.48 -12.71
CA ALA A 58 -11.87 -14.88 -11.54
C ALA A 58 -10.73 -13.88 -11.26
N ALA A 59 -10.00 -13.46 -12.30
CA ALA A 59 -8.92 -12.47 -12.19
C ALA A 59 -9.45 -11.13 -11.63
N TRP A 60 -10.58 -10.65 -12.14
CA TRP A 60 -11.23 -9.42 -11.63
C TRP A 60 -11.69 -9.57 -10.19
N GLY A 61 -12.18 -10.75 -9.81
CA GLY A 61 -12.52 -11.05 -8.41
C GLY A 61 -11.29 -10.93 -7.48
N VAL A 62 -10.14 -11.49 -7.89
CA VAL A 62 -8.87 -11.39 -7.15
C VAL A 62 -8.41 -9.93 -7.08
N MET A 63 -8.47 -9.19 -8.20
CA MET A 63 -8.13 -7.76 -8.21
C MET A 63 -9.00 -6.96 -7.24
N LEU A 64 -10.30 -7.19 -7.25
CA LEU A 64 -11.24 -6.52 -6.36
C LEU A 64 -10.94 -6.82 -4.89
N CYS A 65 -10.71 -8.07 -4.53
CA CYS A 65 -10.33 -8.46 -3.17
C CYS A 65 -9.06 -7.73 -2.70
N GLY A 66 -8.03 -7.67 -3.55
CA GLY A 66 -6.79 -6.94 -3.24
C GLY A 66 -7.02 -5.44 -3.03
N LEU A 67 -7.79 -4.81 -3.92
CA LEU A 67 -8.14 -3.39 -3.79
C LEU A 67 -8.94 -3.11 -2.52
N LEU A 68 -9.93 -3.93 -2.19
CA LEU A 68 -10.75 -3.78 -0.99
C LEU A 68 -9.89 -3.88 0.28
N LEU A 69 -8.96 -4.82 0.34
CA LEU A 69 -8.03 -4.95 1.47
C LEU A 69 -7.14 -3.71 1.60
N SER A 70 -6.58 -3.21 0.50
CA SER A 70 -5.77 -1.99 0.50
C SER A 70 -6.57 -0.77 0.95
N ILE A 71 -7.76 -0.56 0.42
CA ILE A 71 -8.65 0.54 0.76
C ILE A 71 -9.06 0.45 2.24
N TRP A 72 -9.46 -0.73 2.72
CA TRP A 72 -9.79 -0.93 4.13
C TRP A 72 -8.61 -0.53 5.03
N THR A 73 -7.40 -0.97 4.68
CA THR A 73 -6.19 -0.64 5.45
C THR A 73 -5.93 0.87 5.48
N ILE A 74 -6.04 1.56 4.34
CA ILE A 74 -5.84 3.02 4.25
C ILE A 74 -6.86 3.75 5.13
N ILE A 75 -8.14 3.38 5.03
CA ILE A 75 -9.22 3.98 5.83
C ILE A 75 -8.96 3.73 7.32
N TYR A 76 -8.64 2.48 7.68
CA TYR A 76 -8.38 2.11 9.07
C TYR A 76 -7.20 2.88 9.67
N MET A 77 -6.08 2.96 8.93
CA MET A 77 -4.90 3.71 9.35
C MET A 77 -5.23 5.20 9.53
N LYS A 78 -6.00 5.80 8.63
CA LYS A 78 -6.40 7.21 8.73
C LYS A 78 -7.29 7.49 9.95
N LEU A 79 -8.22 6.57 10.26
CA LEU A 79 -9.16 6.74 11.38
C LEU A 79 -8.51 6.44 12.74
N ARG A 80 -7.65 5.44 12.83
CA ARG A 80 -7.07 4.95 14.09
C ARG A 80 -5.61 5.34 14.29
N GLY A 81 -4.78 5.32 13.23
CA GLY A 81 -3.33 5.51 13.33
C GLY A 81 -2.88 6.96 13.45
N LYS A 82 -3.72 7.94 13.14
CA LYS A 82 -3.37 9.38 13.08
C LYS A 82 -2.11 9.68 12.26
N GLY A 83 -1.63 8.72 11.47
CA GLY A 83 -0.46 8.79 10.59
C GLY A 83 -0.82 8.50 9.13
N ASN A 84 0.17 8.59 8.25
CA ASN A 84 0.03 8.31 6.83
C ASN A 84 0.89 7.09 6.46
N PRO A 85 0.43 6.16 5.59
CA PRO A 85 1.15 4.93 5.24
C PRO A 85 2.40 5.14 4.37
N MET A 86 2.84 6.37 4.17
CA MET A 86 3.89 6.70 3.20
C MET A 86 5.22 7.04 3.86
N ASP A 87 5.93 6.02 4.34
CA ASP A 87 7.36 6.07 4.47
C ASP A 87 7.99 5.41 3.24
N ALA A 88 8.77 6.14 2.46
CA ALA A 88 9.49 5.60 1.32
C ALA A 88 10.96 5.40 1.70
N PHE A 89 11.40 4.13 1.73
CA PHE A 89 12.79 3.73 1.99
C PHE A 89 13.43 4.38 3.23
N GLY A 90 12.66 4.47 4.35
CA GLY A 90 13.16 5.04 5.60
C GLY A 90 13.15 6.57 5.67
N HIS A 91 12.67 7.26 4.64
CA HIS A 91 12.45 8.70 4.66
C HIS A 91 11.00 9.01 5.00
N GLU A 92 10.79 9.87 6.01
CA GLU A 92 9.46 10.35 6.39
C GLU A 92 8.90 11.23 5.28
N VAL A 93 8.08 10.66 4.41
CA VAL A 93 7.27 11.42 3.45
C VAL A 93 6.04 12.00 4.13
N ALA A 94 5.61 11.39 5.25
CA ALA A 94 4.48 11.84 6.07
C ALA A 94 4.75 11.57 7.57
N PRO A 95 4.03 12.23 8.50
CA PRO A 95 4.17 11.97 9.93
C PRO A 95 3.88 10.51 10.24
N ARG A 96 4.82 9.84 10.93
CA ARG A 96 4.68 8.46 11.39
C ARG A 96 3.48 8.29 12.30
N THR A 97 2.96 7.06 12.35
CA THR A 97 1.97 6.66 13.34
C THR A 97 2.55 6.83 14.74
N GLN A 98 1.79 7.49 15.62
CA GLN A 98 2.21 7.71 17.02
C GLN A 98 2.06 6.45 17.88
N HIS A 99 1.35 5.43 17.37
CA HIS A 99 1.10 4.16 18.04
C HIS A 99 1.29 3.02 17.06
N LEU A 100 1.86 1.90 17.55
CA LEU A 100 1.95 0.67 16.78
C LEU A 100 0.54 0.15 16.47
N MET A 101 0.26 -0.05 15.17
CA MET A 101 -1.03 -0.55 14.71
C MET A 101 -1.00 -2.07 14.70
N THR A 102 -1.82 -2.70 15.55
CA THR A 102 -1.92 -4.16 15.67
C THR A 102 -3.33 -4.68 15.45
N ASP A 103 -4.31 -3.77 15.29
CA ASP A 103 -5.74 -4.05 15.19
C ASP A 103 -6.25 -3.99 13.75
N GLY A 104 -7.51 -4.40 13.56
CA GLY A 104 -8.21 -4.33 12.27
C GLY A 104 -7.50 -5.15 11.19
N PRO A 105 -7.17 -4.57 10.02
CA PRO A 105 -6.46 -5.27 8.95
C PRO A 105 -5.07 -5.75 9.35
N TYR A 106 -4.42 -5.10 10.33
CA TYR A 106 -3.10 -5.47 10.87
C TYR A 106 -3.13 -6.77 11.70
N ARG A 107 -4.30 -7.29 12.03
CA ARG A 107 -4.45 -8.65 12.60
C ARG A 107 -4.26 -9.75 11.57
N LEU A 108 -4.53 -9.47 10.29
CA LEU A 108 -4.34 -10.44 9.20
C LEU A 108 -2.86 -10.65 8.93
N ASN A 109 -2.13 -9.55 8.76
CA ASN A 109 -0.68 -9.54 8.59
C ASN A 109 -0.13 -8.15 8.93
N ARG A 110 1.21 -8.03 8.99
CA ARG A 110 1.88 -6.78 9.38
C ARG A 110 1.91 -5.71 8.29
N ASN A 111 1.67 -6.10 7.03
CA ASN A 111 1.69 -5.22 5.86
C ASN A 111 0.40 -5.35 5.02
N PRO A 112 -0.79 -5.14 5.59
CA PRO A 112 -2.04 -5.46 4.91
C PRO A 112 -2.31 -4.61 3.67
N MET A 113 -1.87 -3.35 3.63
CA MET A 113 -1.99 -2.49 2.46
C MET A 113 -1.15 -3.03 1.30
N LEU A 114 0.10 -3.39 1.55
CA LEU A 114 0.97 -3.98 0.53
C LEU A 114 0.48 -5.36 0.09
N THR A 115 0.03 -6.18 1.04
CA THR A 115 -0.59 -7.50 0.73
C THR A 115 -1.77 -7.33 -0.22
N GLY A 116 -2.65 -6.37 0.05
CA GLY A 116 -3.77 -6.06 -0.86
C GLY A 116 -3.29 -5.62 -2.25
N THR A 117 -2.27 -4.78 -2.32
CA THR A 117 -1.65 -4.37 -3.59
C THR A 117 -1.05 -5.55 -4.34
N LEU A 118 -0.34 -6.45 -3.67
CA LEU A 118 0.24 -7.65 -4.28
C LEU A 118 -0.85 -8.59 -4.81
N ILE A 119 -1.94 -8.80 -4.07
CA ILE A 119 -3.09 -9.59 -4.50
C ILE A 119 -3.76 -8.94 -5.73
N TYR A 120 -3.94 -7.62 -5.74
CA TYR A 120 -4.46 -6.88 -6.89
C TYR A 120 -3.60 -7.12 -8.13
N LEU A 121 -2.27 -6.99 -8.02
CA LEU A 121 -1.34 -7.21 -9.14
C LEU A 121 -1.26 -8.68 -9.56
N ILE A 122 -1.44 -9.65 -8.65
CA ILE A 122 -1.62 -11.08 -9.01
C ILE A 122 -2.87 -11.23 -9.88
N GLY A 123 -4.01 -10.65 -9.49
CA GLY A 123 -5.22 -10.65 -10.30
C GLY A 123 -4.98 -10.07 -11.69
N PHE A 124 -4.22 -8.99 -11.78
CA PHE A 124 -3.86 -8.38 -13.05
C PHE A 124 -2.94 -9.29 -13.90
N ALA A 125 -1.96 -9.97 -13.28
CA ALA A 125 -1.12 -10.96 -13.96
C ALA A 125 -1.94 -12.17 -14.47
N LEU A 126 -2.92 -12.65 -13.68
CA LEU A 126 -3.85 -13.70 -14.07
C LEU A 126 -4.73 -13.28 -15.25
N TRP A 127 -5.16 -12.03 -15.28
CA TRP A 127 -5.93 -11.49 -16.40
C TRP A 127 -5.09 -11.43 -17.69
N LEU A 128 -3.85 -10.91 -17.62
CA LEU A 128 -2.93 -10.86 -18.75
C LEU A 128 -2.48 -12.25 -19.23
N TRP A 129 -2.43 -13.23 -18.31
CA TRP A 129 -2.05 -14.61 -18.58
C TRP A 129 -0.70 -14.78 -19.31
N THR A 130 0.29 -13.99 -18.94
CA THR A 130 1.62 -13.95 -19.57
C THR A 130 2.72 -14.11 -18.52
N TRP A 131 3.81 -14.81 -18.86
CA TRP A 131 4.95 -14.97 -17.96
C TRP A 131 5.69 -13.63 -17.71
N GLN A 132 5.65 -12.72 -18.67
CA GLN A 132 6.23 -11.38 -18.54
C GLN A 132 5.55 -10.60 -17.41
N ALA A 133 4.23 -10.67 -17.30
CA ALA A 133 3.50 -10.04 -16.21
C ALA A 133 3.95 -10.61 -14.84
N VAL A 134 4.18 -11.91 -14.76
CA VAL A 134 4.68 -12.58 -13.54
C VAL A 134 6.09 -12.07 -13.18
N VAL A 135 6.98 -11.93 -14.17
CA VAL A 135 8.33 -11.38 -13.94
C VAL A 135 8.27 -9.95 -13.40
N VAL A 136 7.45 -9.09 -14.02
CA VAL A 136 7.28 -7.70 -13.53
C VAL A 136 6.73 -7.70 -12.09
N TRP A 137 5.75 -8.57 -11.80
CA TRP A 137 5.21 -8.72 -10.45
C TRP A 137 6.29 -9.17 -9.45
N LEU A 138 7.13 -10.17 -9.81
CA LEU A 138 8.22 -10.65 -8.95
C LEU A 138 9.26 -9.56 -8.67
N LEU A 139 9.63 -8.77 -9.67
CA LEU A 139 10.54 -7.65 -9.51
C LEU A 139 9.95 -6.60 -8.57
N PHE A 140 8.69 -6.26 -8.75
CA PHE A 140 7.97 -5.36 -7.84
C PHE A 140 7.93 -5.91 -6.41
N PHE A 141 7.58 -7.20 -6.25
CA PHE A 141 7.58 -7.86 -4.95
C PHE A 141 8.94 -7.78 -4.27
N ALA A 142 10.04 -8.05 -5.00
CA ALA A 142 11.41 -7.98 -4.45
C ALA A 142 11.75 -6.57 -3.95
N ILE A 143 11.41 -5.53 -4.72
CA ILE A 143 11.62 -4.12 -4.33
C ILE A 143 10.82 -3.79 -3.07
N MET A 144 9.53 -4.15 -3.05
CA MET A 144 8.65 -3.87 -1.92
C MET A 144 9.02 -4.70 -0.69
N PHE A 145 9.52 -5.92 -0.87
CA PHE A 145 10.04 -6.72 0.23
C PHE A 145 11.25 -6.07 0.90
N ALA A 146 12.18 -5.51 0.12
CA ALA A 146 13.31 -4.74 0.66
C ALA A 146 12.82 -3.50 1.43
N GLN A 147 11.79 -2.80 0.92
CA GLN A 147 11.13 -1.69 1.59
C GLN A 147 10.56 -2.12 2.95
N VAL A 148 9.80 -3.22 2.99
CA VAL A 148 9.22 -3.77 4.23
C VAL A 148 10.30 -4.10 5.25
N LEU A 149 11.41 -4.71 4.83
CA LEU A 149 12.52 -5.00 5.74
C LEU A 149 13.12 -3.73 6.34
N SER A 150 13.21 -2.65 5.55
CA SER A 150 13.68 -1.34 6.01
C SER A 150 12.71 -0.75 7.05
N GLU A 151 11.42 -0.80 6.78
CA GLU A 151 10.36 -0.30 7.67
C GLU A 151 10.29 -1.11 8.99
N GLU A 152 10.37 -2.44 8.92
CA GLU A 152 10.41 -3.29 10.11
C GLU A 152 11.59 -2.98 11.02
N ARG A 153 12.76 -2.67 10.47
CA ARG A 153 13.93 -2.24 11.28
C ARG A 153 13.65 -0.94 12.04
N LEU A 154 12.93 -0.02 11.43
CA LEU A 154 12.55 1.24 12.08
C LEU A 154 11.52 0.99 13.17
N LEU A 155 10.51 0.13 12.93
CA LEU A 155 9.50 -0.24 13.92
C LEU A 155 10.14 -0.98 15.12
N HIS A 156 11.11 -1.86 14.88
CA HIS A 156 11.88 -2.49 15.96
C HIS A 156 12.63 -1.46 16.81
N ARG A 157 13.19 -0.42 16.21
CA ARG A 157 13.89 0.63 16.92
C ARG A 157 12.94 1.52 17.73
N ASP A 158 11.79 1.86 17.16
CA ASP A 158 10.86 2.83 17.76
C ASP A 158 9.91 2.18 18.79
N PHE A 159 9.60 0.88 18.66
CA PHE A 159 8.63 0.12 19.47
C PHE A 159 9.18 -1.23 19.96
N VAL A 160 10.41 -1.27 20.47
CA VAL A 160 11.19 -2.49 20.75
C VAL A 160 10.35 -3.68 21.28
N ASN A 161 9.77 -3.57 22.48
CA ASN A 161 9.05 -4.69 23.12
C ASN A 161 7.67 -4.96 22.52
N GLU A 162 6.96 -3.89 22.11
CA GLU A 162 5.60 -4.00 21.55
C GLU A 162 5.63 -4.63 20.16
N TYR A 163 6.62 -4.26 19.34
CA TYR A 163 6.77 -4.80 17.99
C TYR A 163 7.20 -6.26 18.02
N ASP A 164 8.09 -6.65 18.93
CA ASP A 164 8.50 -8.06 19.11
C ASP A 164 7.31 -8.95 19.51
N ALA A 165 6.49 -8.49 20.44
CA ALA A 165 5.27 -9.20 20.84
C ALA A 165 4.31 -9.35 19.65
N TYR A 166 4.12 -8.29 18.87
CA TYR A 166 3.30 -8.32 17.65
C TYR A 166 3.82 -9.30 16.60
N CYS A 167 5.13 -9.33 16.35
CA CYS A 167 5.77 -10.24 15.40
C CYS A 167 5.59 -11.73 15.73
N ARG A 168 5.43 -12.08 17.03
CA ARG A 168 5.21 -13.47 17.47
C ARG A 168 3.84 -14.01 17.06
N HIS A 169 2.85 -13.14 16.92
CA HIS A 169 1.45 -13.53 16.69
C HIS A 169 0.94 -13.18 15.29
N THR A 170 1.67 -12.33 14.54
CA THR A 170 1.20 -11.84 13.25
C THR A 170 2.29 -12.03 12.18
N ARG A 171 1.91 -12.62 11.04
CA ARG A 171 2.81 -12.85 9.89
C ARG A 171 3.13 -11.55 9.17
N ARG A 172 4.21 -11.56 8.35
CA ARG A 172 4.60 -10.40 7.54
C ARG A 172 3.61 -10.16 6.39
N PHE A 173 3.19 -11.25 5.72
CA PHE A 173 2.21 -11.31 4.64
C PHE A 173 1.21 -12.43 4.87
#